data_4403bcd03fa42ba1d05e11a09543026c
#
_entry.id   4403bcd03fa42ba1d05e11a09543026c
#
_cell.length_a   1.000
_cell.length_b   1.000
_cell.length_c   1.000
_cell.angle_alpha   90.00
_cell.angle_beta   90.00
_cell.angle_gamma   90.00
#
_symmetry.space_group_name_H-M   'P 1'
#
loop_
_entity.id
_entity.type
_entity.pdbx_description
1 polymer ?
#
loop_
_entity_poly.entity_id
_entity_poly.type
_entity_poly.pdbx_seq_one_letter_code
_entity_poly.pdbx_strand_id
1 'polypeptide(L)'
;MAFEKEIKEYEELRQKYQTSIINKMDREEYVKYNEVLFSTHSCAIEGNSFSVDDTRELKEKGLGMIPAGKTLFEAFEMLDHFDAFEYVMQNTKHPLDEILLKEINKRVTCHTLSYRSPEAIPGEYTTTDMAAGDTVFGDHEE
;
A
#
# COMPACT_ATOMS: atom_id res chain seq x y z
N MET A 1 -3.04 -24.99 -21.03
CA MET A 1 -2.06 -24.02 -20.46
C MET A 1 -1.69 -24.46 -19.04
N ALA A 2 -0.47 -24.18 -18.60
CA ALA A 2 -0.16 -24.32 -17.17
C ALA A 2 -1.12 -23.46 -16.37
N PHE A 3 -1.64 -23.98 -15.24
CA PHE A 3 -2.53 -23.28 -14.31
C PHE A 3 -4.02 -23.09 -14.72
N GLU A 4 -4.52 -23.75 -15.74
CA GLU A 4 -5.96 -23.63 -16.11
C GLU A 4 -6.90 -24.07 -14.98
N LYS A 5 -6.52 -25.12 -14.25
CA LYS A 5 -7.29 -25.63 -13.12
C LYS A 5 -7.31 -24.63 -11.96
N GLU A 6 -6.16 -24.08 -11.63
CA GLU A 6 -5.99 -23.11 -10.55
C GLU A 6 -6.71 -21.80 -10.86
N ILE A 7 -6.66 -21.35 -12.10
CA ILE A 7 -7.39 -20.15 -12.55
C ILE A 7 -8.90 -20.35 -12.41
N LYS A 8 -9.41 -21.51 -12.83
CA LYS A 8 -10.83 -21.83 -12.71
C LYS A 8 -11.28 -21.88 -11.23
N GLU A 9 -10.50 -22.55 -10.39
CA GLU A 9 -10.76 -22.62 -8.95
C GLU A 9 -10.75 -21.22 -8.30
N TYR A 10 -9.79 -20.39 -8.68
CA TYR A 10 -9.74 -19.00 -8.22
C TYR A 10 -10.99 -18.21 -8.65
N GLU A 11 -11.43 -18.34 -9.89
CA GLU A 11 -12.62 -17.64 -10.39
C GLU A 11 -13.89 -18.10 -9.67
N GLU A 12 -14.04 -19.39 -9.39
CA GLU A 12 -15.16 -19.93 -8.62
C GLU A 12 -15.17 -19.40 -7.18
N LEU A 13 -14.00 -19.38 -6.52
CA LEU A 13 -13.85 -18.82 -5.17
C LEU A 13 -14.10 -17.32 -5.14
N ARG A 14 -13.58 -16.59 -6.12
CA ARG A 14 -13.82 -15.14 -6.27
C ARG A 14 -15.31 -14.83 -6.42
N GLN A 15 -16.00 -15.59 -7.27
CA GLN A 15 -17.43 -15.40 -7.51
C GLN A 15 -18.27 -15.73 -6.25
N LYS A 16 -17.90 -16.79 -5.54
CA LYS A 16 -18.52 -17.15 -4.26
C LYS A 16 -18.29 -16.06 -3.20
N TYR A 17 -17.09 -15.52 -3.10
CA TYR A 17 -16.76 -14.42 -2.19
C TYR A 17 -17.56 -13.17 -2.54
N GLN A 18 -17.61 -12.81 -3.84
CA GLN A 18 -18.38 -11.67 -4.32
C GLN A 18 -19.86 -11.76 -3.91
N THR A 19 -20.49 -12.92 -4.10
CA THR A 19 -21.93 -13.09 -3.83
C THR A 19 -22.25 -13.28 -2.36
N SER A 20 -21.38 -13.94 -1.60
CA SER A 20 -21.63 -14.30 -0.21
C SER A 20 -21.25 -13.20 0.78
N ILE A 21 -20.31 -12.36 0.44
CA ILE A 21 -19.72 -11.35 1.32
C ILE A 21 -19.85 -9.95 0.71
N ILE A 22 -19.17 -9.68 -0.43
CA ILE A 22 -19.05 -8.34 -0.99
C ILE A 22 -20.43 -7.72 -1.28
N ASN A 23 -21.31 -8.45 -1.95
CA ASN A 23 -22.65 -7.93 -2.31
C ASN A 23 -23.58 -7.69 -1.11
N LYS A 24 -23.19 -8.15 0.09
CA LYS A 24 -23.97 -7.98 1.32
C LYS A 24 -23.43 -6.88 2.21
N MET A 25 -22.20 -6.44 1.98
CA MET A 25 -21.58 -5.35 2.73
C MET A 25 -21.97 -4.01 2.12
N ASP A 26 -22.11 -3.00 2.96
CA ASP A 26 -22.09 -1.63 2.49
C ASP A 26 -20.73 -1.34 1.81
N ARG A 27 -20.81 -0.64 0.67
CA ARG A 27 -19.60 -0.40 -0.14
C ARG A 27 -18.55 0.43 0.60
N GLU A 28 -18.99 1.41 1.37
CA GLU A 28 -18.10 2.29 2.13
C GLU A 28 -17.42 1.51 3.26
N GLU A 29 -18.19 0.71 3.99
CA GLU A 29 -17.64 -0.18 5.03
C GLU A 29 -16.65 -1.19 4.45
N TYR A 30 -16.97 -1.76 3.30
CA TYR A 30 -16.07 -2.68 2.61
C TYR A 30 -14.74 -2.03 2.21
N VAL A 31 -14.78 -0.81 1.66
CA VAL A 31 -13.56 -0.07 1.29
C VAL A 31 -12.73 0.26 2.52
N LYS A 32 -13.34 0.77 3.59
CA LYS A 32 -12.64 1.07 4.85
C LYS A 32 -11.99 -0.17 5.48
N TYR A 33 -12.71 -1.29 5.48
CA TYR A 33 -12.17 -2.55 5.98
C TYR A 33 -10.95 -3.02 5.19
N ASN A 34 -11.04 -2.98 3.84
CA ASN A 34 -9.93 -3.38 2.98
C ASN A 34 -8.75 -2.42 3.07
N GLU A 35 -8.97 -1.13 3.22
CA GLU A 35 -7.91 -0.14 3.43
C GLU A 35 -7.07 -0.48 4.66
N VAL A 36 -7.72 -0.77 5.79
CA VAL A 36 -7.02 -1.16 7.03
C VAL A 36 -6.24 -2.44 6.83
N LEU A 37 -6.84 -3.50 6.27
CA LEU A 37 -6.15 -4.78 6.05
C LEU A 37 -4.99 -4.64 5.06
N PHE A 38 -5.23 -4.00 3.93
CA PHE A 38 -4.21 -3.83 2.90
C PHE A 38 -3.00 -3.06 3.43
N SER A 39 -3.25 -1.91 4.08
CA SER A 39 -2.18 -1.08 4.63
C SER A 39 -1.39 -1.80 5.72
N THR A 40 -2.09 -2.50 6.64
CA THR A 40 -1.42 -3.29 7.68
C THR A 40 -0.48 -4.33 7.08
N HIS A 41 -0.97 -5.12 6.13
CA HIS A 41 -0.17 -6.21 5.57
C HIS A 41 0.94 -5.72 4.64
N SER A 42 0.69 -4.66 3.87
CA SER A 42 1.73 -4.04 3.03
C SER A 42 2.86 -3.46 3.87
N CYS A 43 2.56 -2.66 4.89
CA CYS A 43 3.58 -2.08 5.76
C CYS A 43 4.33 -3.17 6.57
N ALA A 44 3.65 -4.26 6.94
CA ALA A 44 4.29 -5.38 7.65
C ALA A 44 5.37 -6.08 6.81
N ILE A 45 5.26 -6.11 5.48
CA ILE A 45 6.30 -6.62 4.57
C ILE A 45 7.59 -5.81 4.72
N GLU A 46 7.47 -4.50 4.94
CA GLU A 46 8.60 -3.58 5.15
C GLU A 46 9.09 -3.53 6.61
N GLY A 47 8.51 -4.34 7.49
CA GLY A 47 8.92 -4.46 8.89
C GLY A 47 8.12 -3.61 9.88
N ASN A 48 7.04 -2.95 9.44
CA ASN A 48 6.12 -2.24 10.32
C ASN A 48 5.43 -3.21 11.29
N SER A 49 5.35 -2.85 12.54
CA SER A 49 4.87 -3.74 13.62
C SER A 49 3.40 -3.53 14.00
N PHE A 50 2.67 -2.64 13.31
CA PHE A 50 1.25 -2.39 13.57
C PHE A 50 0.42 -3.66 13.35
N SER A 51 -0.43 -4.00 14.32
CA SER A 51 -1.50 -4.98 14.12
C SER A 51 -2.69 -4.36 13.38
N VAL A 52 -3.63 -5.19 12.95
CA VAL A 52 -4.88 -4.70 12.33
C VAL A 52 -5.66 -3.78 13.28
N ASP A 53 -5.65 -4.08 14.59
CA ASP A 53 -6.34 -3.26 15.58
C ASP A 53 -5.63 -1.93 15.81
N ASP A 54 -4.27 -1.92 15.89
CA ASP A 54 -3.48 -0.69 15.95
C ASP A 54 -3.71 0.20 14.72
N THR A 55 -3.77 -0.42 13.52
CA THR A 55 -4.01 0.29 12.26
C THR A 55 -5.40 0.92 12.22
N ARG A 56 -6.42 0.20 12.70
CA ARG A 56 -7.79 0.73 12.83
C ARG A 56 -7.84 1.90 13.78
N GLU A 57 -7.19 1.77 14.94
CA GLU A 57 -7.11 2.84 15.94
C GLU A 57 -6.42 4.09 15.37
N LEU A 58 -5.29 3.92 14.66
CA LEU A 58 -4.62 5.02 13.99
C LEU A 58 -5.50 5.69 12.93
N LYS A 59 -6.25 4.92 12.13
CA LYS A 59 -7.20 5.47 11.13
C LYS A 59 -8.30 6.30 11.77
N GLU A 60 -8.81 5.88 12.93
CA GLU A 60 -9.88 6.57 13.63
C GLU A 60 -9.41 7.81 14.41
N LYS A 61 -8.24 7.74 15.05
CA LYS A 61 -7.76 8.76 16.00
C LYS A 61 -6.61 9.61 15.46
N GLY A 62 -6.03 9.23 14.33
CA GLY A 62 -4.87 9.90 13.75
C GLY A 62 -3.65 9.87 14.68
N LEU A 63 -2.72 10.79 14.46
CA LEU A 63 -1.49 10.91 15.27
C LEU A 63 -1.74 11.34 16.73
N GLY A 64 -2.97 11.67 17.10
CA GLY A 64 -3.33 12.02 18.47
C GLY A 64 -3.16 10.86 19.46
N MET A 65 -3.08 9.63 18.96
CA MET A 65 -2.86 8.44 19.77
C MET A 65 -2.09 7.38 18.98
N ILE A 66 -0.76 7.37 19.13
CA ILE A 66 0.07 6.28 18.60
C ILE A 66 -0.03 5.10 19.58
N PRO A 67 -0.36 3.88 19.11
CA PRO A 67 -0.48 2.72 19.97
C PRO A 67 0.82 2.43 20.74
N ALA A 68 0.69 1.92 21.96
CA ALA A 68 1.84 1.64 22.82
C ALA A 68 2.85 0.70 22.16
N GLY A 69 4.13 1.06 22.21
CA GLY A 69 5.22 0.28 21.62
C GLY A 69 5.43 0.50 20.11
N LYS A 70 4.65 1.38 19.50
CA LYS A 70 4.79 1.76 18.07
C LYS A 70 5.57 3.07 17.94
N THR A 71 6.25 3.25 16.82
CA THR A 71 7.03 4.44 16.53
C THR A 71 6.24 5.44 15.69
N LEU A 72 6.63 6.71 15.74
CA LEU A 72 6.08 7.75 14.89
C LEU A 72 6.36 7.47 13.40
N PHE A 73 7.52 6.88 13.10
CA PHE A 73 7.89 6.49 11.73
C PHE A 73 6.91 5.44 11.17
N GLU A 74 6.61 4.39 11.94
CA GLU A 74 5.63 3.38 11.57
C GLU A 74 4.23 3.96 11.38
N ALA A 75 3.86 4.93 12.23
CA ALA A 75 2.56 5.62 12.08
C ALA A 75 2.50 6.46 10.79
N PHE A 76 3.57 7.18 10.44
CA PHE A 76 3.65 7.92 9.18
C PHE A 76 3.59 6.99 7.96
N GLU A 77 4.31 5.88 7.98
CA GLU A 77 4.26 4.87 6.92
C GLU A 77 2.83 4.37 6.69
N MET A 78 2.09 4.11 7.77
CA MET A 78 0.71 3.68 7.70
C MET A 78 -0.23 4.77 7.15
N LEU A 79 -0.05 6.03 7.55
CA LEU A 79 -0.84 7.17 7.05
C LEU A 79 -0.57 7.43 5.57
N ASP A 80 0.68 7.32 5.12
CA ASP A 80 1.06 7.42 3.71
C ASP A 80 0.37 6.32 2.89
N HIS A 81 0.27 5.10 3.44
CA HIS A 81 -0.44 3.99 2.82
C HIS A 81 -1.95 4.24 2.70
N PHE A 82 -2.59 4.84 3.70
CA PHE A 82 -4.00 5.21 3.62
C PHE A 82 -4.25 6.24 2.51
N ASP A 83 -3.43 7.30 2.45
CA ASP A 83 -3.57 8.32 1.39
C ASP A 83 -3.38 7.72 -0.01
N ALA A 84 -2.40 6.84 -0.18
CA ALA A 84 -2.17 6.14 -1.45
C ALA A 84 -3.33 5.21 -1.81
N PHE A 85 -3.87 4.45 -0.85
CA PHE A 85 -5.01 3.56 -1.06
C PHE A 85 -6.27 4.34 -1.49
N GLU A 86 -6.60 5.41 -0.77
CA GLU A 86 -7.72 6.28 -1.11
C GLU A 86 -7.57 6.87 -2.53
N TYR A 87 -6.37 7.34 -2.86
CA TYR A 87 -6.07 7.87 -4.19
C TYR A 87 -6.28 6.82 -5.30
N VAL A 88 -5.79 5.60 -5.11
CA VAL A 88 -6.00 4.48 -6.06
C VAL A 88 -7.48 4.19 -6.22
N MET A 89 -8.23 4.13 -5.12
CA MET A 89 -9.68 3.83 -5.16
C MET A 89 -10.49 4.91 -5.88
N GLN A 90 -10.06 6.18 -5.82
CA GLN A 90 -10.67 7.29 -6.54
C GLN A 90 -10.31 7.29 -8.03
N ASN A 91 -9.17 6.71 -8.40
CA ASN A 91 -8.60 6.72 -9.75
C ASN A 91 -8.67 5.36 -10.48
N THR A 92 -9.53 4.44 -10.06
CA THR A 92 -9.65 3.08 -10.64
C THR A 92 -9.98 3.03 -12.13
N LYS A 93 -10.45 4.13 -12.72
CA LYS A 93 -10.73 4.26 -14.16
C LYS A 93 -9.61 4.95 -14.93
N HIS A 94 -8.61 5.49 -14.23
CA HIS A 94 -7.45 6.10 -14.87
C HIS A 94 -6.59 5.02 -15.53
N PRO A 95 -6.04 5.24 -16.73
CA PRO A 95 -5.06 4.33 -17.31
C PRO A 95 -3.86 4.13 -16.36
N LEU A 96 -3.32 2.91 -16.38
CA LEU A 96 -2.05 2.65 -15.70
C LEU A 96 -0.91 3.25 -16.52
N ASP A 97 -0.49 4.45 -16.15
CA ASP A 97 0.57 5.20 -16.80
C ASP A 97 1.61 5.69 -15.79
N GLU A 98 2.67 6.32 -16.29
CA GLU A 98 3.75 6.84 -15.48
C GLU A 98 3.29 7.90 -14.48
N ILE A 99 2.33 8.73 -14.84
CA ILE A 99 1.80 9.79 -13.98
C ILE A 99 1.12 9.18 -12.76
N LEU A 100 0.27 8.19 -12.98
CA LEU A 100 -0.42 7.46 -11.92
C LEU A 100 0.59 6.76 -10.98
N LEU A 101 1.60 6.10 -11.55
CA LEU A 101 2.64 5.42 -10.76
C LEU A 101 3.45 6.40 -9.91
N LYS A 102 3.86 7.54 -10.45
CA LYS A 102 4.58 8.58 -9.71
C LYS A 102 3.72 9.18 -8.59
N GLU A 103 2.45 9.44 -8.82
CA GLU A 103 1.54 9.96 -7.80
C GLU A 103 1.29 8.94 -6.68
N ILE A 104 1.18 7.65 -6.98
CA ILE A 104 1.08 6.60 -5.96
C ILE A 104 2.38 6.54 -5.14
N ASN A 105 3.53 6.49 -5.81
CA ASN A 105 4.84 6.47 -5.13
C ASN A 105 5.02 7.69 -4.22
N LYS A 106 4.69 8.88 -4.71
CA LYS A 106 4.75 10.12 -3.95
C LYS A 106 3.96 10.03 -2.64
N ARG A 107 2.78 9.46 -2.67
CA ARG A 107 1.92 9.31 -1.48
C ARG A 107 2.45 8.28 -0.51
N VAL A 108 2.78 7.09 -1.01
CA VAL A 108 3.32 5.97 -0.18
C VAL A 108 4.62 6.35 0.54
N THR A 109 5.39 7.31 0.02
CA THR A 109 6.71 7.67 0.53
C THR A 109 6.79 9.09 1.10
N CYS A 110 5.66 9.80 1.18
CA CYS A 110 5.58 11.23 1.48
C CYS A 110 6.34 11.64 2.75
N HIS A 111 6.14 10.94 3.85
CA HIS A 111 6.74 11.28 5.14
C HIS A 111 7.96 10.43 5.50
N THR A 112 8.22 9.35 4.77
CA THR A 112 9.21 8.34 5.17
C THR A 112 10.45 8.29 4.30
N LEU A 113 10.36 8.71 3.02
CA LEU A 113 11.46 8.59 2.06
C LEU A 113 12.73 9.33 2.50
N SER A 114 12.58 10.55 3.01
CA SER A 114 13.73 11.37 3.44
C SER A 114 14.55 10.76 4.58
N TYR A 115 13.96 9.87 5.37
CA TYR A 115 14.67 9.15 6.43
C TYR A 115 15.44 7.94 5.90
N ARG A 116 14.97 7.34 4.80
CA ARG A 116 15.60 6.18 4.15
C ARG A 116 16.61 6.61 3.08
N SER A 117 16.30 7.66 2.33
CA SER A 117 17.08 8.16 1.20
C SER A 117 16.97 9.69 1.14
N PRO A 118 17.85 10.43 1.85
CA PRO A 118 17.74 11.89 1.98
C PRO A 118 17.75 12.68 0.66
N GLU A 119 18.40 12.11 -0.38
CA GLU A 119 18.50 12.75 -1.71
C GLU A 119 17.32 12.41 -2.63
N ALA A 120 16.49 11.42 -2.25
CA ALA A 120 15.36 10.99 -3.07
C ALA A 120 14.14 11.90 -2.89
N ILE A 121 13.43 12.13 -3.99
CA ILE A 121 12.21 12.94 -4.02
C ILE A 121 11.00 12.02 -4.24
N PRO A 122 9.98 12.07 -3.36
CA PRO A 122 8.77 11.27 -3.54
C PRO A 122 8.12 11.50 -4.91
N GLY A 123 7.86 10.40 -5.63
CA GLY A 123 7.23 10.45 -6.96
C GLY A 123 8.18 10.75 -8.11
N GLU A 124 9.48 10.92 -7.87
CA GLU A 124 10.46 11.11 -8.92
C GLU A 124 11.32 9.85 -9.12
N TYR A 125 11.94 9.74 -10.28
CA TYR A 125 12.90 8.68 -10.53
C TYR A 125 14.13 8.84 -9.64
N THR A 126 14.77 7.71 -9.34
CA THR A 126 16.04 7.74 -8.61
C THR A 126 17.12 8.46 -9.42
N THR A 127 17.97 9.18 -8.70
CA THR A 127 19.16 9.84 -9.25
C THR A 127 20.44 9.12 -8.82
N THR A 128 20.30 7.93 -8.23
CA THR A 128 21.42 7.11 -7.76
C THR A 128 21.24 5.68 -8.24
N ASP A 129 22.34 5.00 -8.47
CA ASP A 129 22.33 3.58 -8.82
C ASP A 129 21.68 2.76 -7.70
N MET A 130 20.84 1.83 -8.09
CA MET A 130 20.09 0.99 -7.17
C MET A 130 20.68 -0.41 -7.13
N ALA A 131 20.70 -1.00 -5.93
CA ALA A 131 21.15 -2.37 -5.72
C ALA A 131 20.22 -3.11 -4.76
N ALA A 132 20.10 -4.42 -4.93
CA ALA A 132 19.46 -5.30 -3.97
C ALA A 132 20.35 -6.52 -3.71
N GLY A 133 20.87 -6.65 -2.50
CA GLY A 133 21.91 -7.60 -2.16
C GLY A 133 23.17 -7.37 -3.01
N ASP A 134 23.63 -8.42 -3.72
CA ASP A 134 24.80 -8.37 -4.60
C ASP A 134 24.45 -7.95 -6.05
N THR A 135 23.18 -7.65 -6.34
CA THR A 135 22.73 -7.26 -7.68
C THR A 135 22.64 -5.74 -7.79
N VAL A 136 23.43 -5.16 -8.68
CA VAL A 136 23.34 -3.75 -9.10
C VAL A 136 22.39 -3.70 -10.29
N PHE A 137 21.35 -2.86 -10.22
CA PHE A 137 20.47 -2.60 -11.35
C PHE A 137 21.14 -1.65 -12.34
N GLY A 138 20.59 -1.55 -13.56
CA GLY A 138 21.15 -0.71 -14.62
C GLY A 138 21.35 0.75 -14.20
N ASP A 139 22.18 1.43 -14.98
CA ASP A 139 22.50 2.85 -14.79
C ASP A 139 21.21 3.67 -14.77
N HIS A 140 21.06 4.55 -13.77
CA HIS A 140 19.90 5.44 -13.64
C HIS A 140 19.82 6.49 -14.76
N GLU A 141 20.92 6.67 -15.55
CA GLU A 141 21.00 7.58 -16.69
C GLU A 141 20.56 6.93 -18.04
N GLU A 142 20.29 5.60 -18.07
CA GLU A 142 19.75 4.89 -19.23
C GLU A 142 18.21 4.81 -19.17
#